data_ad56da7a090389484a570b381c22726c
#
_entry.id   ad56da7a090389484a570b381c22726c
#
_cell.length_a   1.000
_cell.length_b   1.000
_cell.length_c   1.000
_cell.angle_alpha   90.00
_cell.angle_beta   90.00
_cell.angle_gamma   90.00
#
_symmetry.space_group_name_H-M   'P 1'
#
loop_
_entity.id
_entity.type
_entity.pdbx_description
1 polymer ?
#
loop_
_entity_poly.entity_id
_entity_poly.type
_entity_poly.pdbx_seq_one_letter_code
_entity_poly.pdbx_strand_id
1 'polypeptide(L)'
;MYEPIWNEFLTERDKAVFETSGYGARGGFGKRPALVIIDVNYAFCGESPEPILESIKKWRNSCGEDAWVSIPYIRKLIDAAHAKGLPVIYTTGIRREDNWDSGSWSWKNGRSNERPQAIGVNRDGNDIVDEIAPAPQDIVVLKQKPSGFFGTNMLSYLVLLGCDSMIVTGTTTIGCVRATVLDAFSNNFHVAIAEEGCFDRSQASHAINLCDMNAKYADVVKTDEVVDYFNDLPSGLFELPSGKMPMRSEKVS
;
A
#
# COMPACT_ATOMS: atom_id res chain seq x y z
N MET A 1 -1.96 -25.12 -9.42
CA MET A 1 -1.06 -24.17 -10.07
C MET A 1 -1.70 -22.80 -9.92
N TYR A 2 -0.99 -21.79 -9.42
CA TYR A 2 -1.53 -20.45 -9.29
C TYR A 2 -1.88 -19.89 -10.67
N GLU A 3 -3.13 -19.44 -10.86
CA GLU A 3 -3.56 -18.75 -12.06
C GLU A 3 -3.72 -17.26 -11.73
N PRO A 4 -2.91 -16.38 -12.36
CA PRO A 4 -2.99 -14.96 -12.12
C PRO A 4 -4.35 -14.37 -12.50
N ILE A 5 -4.88 -13.45 -11.70
CA ILE A 5 -6.20 -12.83 -11.91
C ILE A 5 -6.31 -12.05 -13.24
N TRP A 6 -5.19 -11.68 -13.84
CA TRP A 6 -5.16 -10.97 -15.12
C TRP A 6 -5.28 -11.88 -16.35
N ASN A 7 -5.19 -13.22 -16.19
CA ASN A 7 -5.21 -14.13 -17.32
C ASN A 7 -6.50 -14.08 -18.15
N GLU A 8 -7.62 -13.76 -17.51
CA GLU A 8 -8.91 -13.59 -18.19
C GLU A 8 -8.98 -12.32 -19.07
N PHE A 9 -8.10 -11.34 -18.81
CA PHE A 9 -8.06 -10.07 -19.55
C PHE A 9 -7.02 -10.08 -20.68
N LEU A 10 -6.11 -11.07 -20.72
CA LEU A 10 -5.06 -11.16 -21.74
C LEU A 10 -5.52 -11.99 -22.94
N THR A 11 -5.22 -11.48 -24.13
CA THR A 11 -5.38 -12.26 -25.36
C THR A 11 -4.29 -13.33 -25.48
N GLU A 12 -4.50 -14.36 -26.29
CA GLU A 12 -3.48 -15.37 -26.59
C GLU A 12 -2.21 -14.74 -27.19
N ARG A 13 -2.37 -13.64 -27.96
CA ARG A 13 -1.24 -12.87 -28.46
C ARG A 13 -0.44 -12.24 -27.32
N ASP A 14 -1.10 -11.66 -26.32
CA ASP A 14 -0.41 -11.00 -25.20
C ASP A 14 0.36 -12.02 -24.36
N LYS A 15 -0.24 -13.17 -24.07
CA LYS A 15 0.41 -14.30 -23.38
C LYS A 15 1.66 -14.76 -24.11
N ALA A 16 1.55 -14.99 -25.43
CA ALA A 16 2.68 -15.39 -26.27
C ALA A 16 3.80 -14.32 -26.31
N VAL A 17 3.44 -13.03 -26.30
CA VAL A 17 4.41 -11.94 -26.26
C VAL A 17 5.18 -11.95 -24.92
N PHE A 18 4.48 -12.06 -23.78
CA PHE A 18 5.14 -12.13 -22.48
C PHE A 18 6.07 -13.35 -22.36
N GLU A 19 5.60 -14.52 -22.76
CA GLU A 19 6.38 -15.75 -22.75
C GLU A 19 7.65 -15.64 -23.62
N THR A 20 7.48 -15.16 -24.87
CA THR A 20 8.59 -15.08 -25.83
C THR A 20 9.61 -14.02 -25.43
N SER A 21 9.16 -12.89 -24.86
CA SER A 21 10.04 -11.79 -24.46
C SER A 21 10.66 -11.94 -23.07
N GLY A 22 10.24 -12.96 -22.29
CA GLY A 22 10.77 -13.25 -20.95
C GLY A 22 10.33 -12.26 -19.88
N TYR A 23 9.25 -11.48 -20.11
CA TYR A 23 8.66 -10.63 -19.10
C TYR A 23 7.97 -11.44 -17.99
N GLY A 24 7.99 -10.92 -16.76
CA GLY A 24 7.35 -11.55 -15.61
C GLY A 24 8.19 -12.65 -14.96
N ALA A 25 9.48 -12.76 -15.32
CA ALA A 25 10.40 -13.59 -14.57
C ALA A 25 10.55 -13.05 -13.14
N ARG A 26 10.49 -13.95 -12.15
CA ARG A 26 10.58 -13.57 -10.74
C ARG A 26 11.96 -13.03 -10.38
N GLY A 27 11.97 -11.86 -9.73
CA GLY A 27 13.17 -11.25 -9.15
C GLY A 27 13.51 -11.81 -7.77
N GLY A 28 12.51 -12.37 -7.07
CA GLY A 28 12.61 -12.90 -5.72
C GLY A 28 12.56 -11.81 -4.64
N PHE A 29 12.49 -12.26 -3.40
CA PHE A 29 12.50 -11.38 -2.24
C PHE A 29 13.91 -10.90 -1.90
N GLY A 30 14.01 -9.74 -1.24
CA GLY A 30 15.26 -9.25 -0.67
C GLY A 30 15.63 -9.96 0.64
N LYS A 31 16.52 -9.34 1.41
CA LYS A 31 16.99 -9.89 2.70
C LYS A 31 16.53 -9.05 3.90
N ARG A 32 16.17 -7.81 3.66
CA ARG A 32 15.77 -6.83 4.68
C ARG A 32 14.50 -6.07 4.24
N PRO A 33 13.33 -6.74 4.28
CA PRO A 33 12.08 -6.17 3.79
C PRO A 33 11.46 -5.17 4.77
N ALA A 34 10.70 -4.21 4.22
CA ALA A 34 9.66 -3.48 4.92
C ALA A 34 8.28 -3.87 4.37
N LEU A 35 7.30 -4.08 5.23
CA LEU A 35 5.90 -4.16 4.83
C LEU A 35 5.35 -2.76 4.67
N VAL A 36 4.80 -2.43 3.50
CA VAL A 36 4.28 -1.09 3.19
C VAL A 36 2.80 -1.18 2.82
N ILE A 37 1.96 -0.52 3.62
CA ILE A 37 0.50 -0.53 3.52
C ILE A 37 0.07 0.83 2.98
N ILE A 38 -0.45 0.82 1.76
CA ILE A 38 -0.78 2.04 1.01
C ILE A 38 -2.26 2.40 1.21
N ASP A 39 -2.52 3.53 1.85
CA ASP A 39 -3.80 4.25 1.90
C ASP A 39 -5.03 3.42 2.32
N VAL A 40 -4.87 2.42 3.16
CA VAL A 40 -5.99 1.64 3.69
C VAL A 40 -6.66 2.43 4.81
N ASN A 41 -7.42 3.43 4.39
CA ASN A 41 -8.11 4.39 5.26
C ASN A 41 -9.60 4.47 4.91
N TYR A 42 -10.37 5.15 5.74
CA TYR A 42 -11.83 5.20 5.58
C TYR A 42 -12.29 5.85 4.28
N ALA A 43 -11.54 6.78 3.70
CA ALA A 43 -11.88 7.37 2.41
C ALA A 43 -11.90 6.33 1.27
N PHE A 44 -11.06 5.29 1.36
CA PHE A 44 -10.98 4.23 0.36
C PHE A 44 -11.70 2.94 0.76
N CYS A 45 -11.94 2.70 2.04
CA CYS A 45 -12.58 1.48 2.53
C CYS A 45 -14.07 1.66 2.84
N GLY A 46 -14.49 2.89 3.19
CA GLY A 46 -15.76 3.08 3.88
C GLY A 46 -15.69 2.58 5.32
N GLU A 47 -16.83 2.57 6.02
CA GLU A 47 -16.91 2.17 7.44
C GLU A 47 -17.27 0.69 7.62
N SER A 48 -17.73 0.05 6.56
CA SER A 48 -18.19 -1.35 6.57
C SER A 48 -18.21 -1.93 5.15
N PRO A 49 -18.28 -3.26 4.98
CA PRO A 49 -18.41 -3.89 3.68
C PRO A 49 -19.80 -3.55 3.07
N GLU A 50 -19.81 -2.60 2.17
CA GLU A 50 -21.00 -2.20 1.41
C GLU A 50 -20.73 -2.39 -0.08
N PRO A 51 -21.75 -2.72 -0.91
CA PRO A 51 -21.62 -2.69 -2.36
C PRO A 51 -21.05 -1.35 -2.82
N ILE A 52 -20.09 -1.40 -3.73
CA ILE A 52 -19.33 -0.20 -4.12
C ILE A 52 -20.22 0.98 -4.55
N LEU A 53 -21.32 0.73 -5.27
CA LEU A 53 -22.24 1.78 -5.73
C LEU A 53 -23.02 2.46 -4.58
N GLU A 54 -23.12 1.82 -3.42
CA GLU A 54 -23.67 2.42 -2.21
C GLU A 54 -22.58 3.14 -1.41
N SER A 55 -21.43 2.49 -1.24
CA SER A 55 -20.31 3.04 -0.49
C SER A 55 -19.82 4.38 -1.06
N ILE A 56 -19.71 4.51 -2.39
CA ILE A 56 -19.28 5.76 -3.05
C ILE A 56 -20.24 6.94 -2.88
N LYS A 57 -21.48 6.71 -2.46
CA LYS A 57 -22.41 7.80 -2.13
C LYS A 57 -22.01 8.52 -0.85
N LYS A 58 -21.38 7.79 0.08
CA LYS A 58 -20.87 8.30 1.35
C LYS A 58 -19.40 8.68 1.23
N TRP A 59 -18.58 7.74 0.72
CA TRP A 59 -17.13 7.84 0.58
C TRP A 59 -16.76 7.77 -0.90
N ARG A 60 -16.67 8.90 -1.57
CA ARG A 60 -16.52 8.97 -3.05
C ARG A 60 -15.31 8.22 -3.62
N ASN A 61 -14.31 7.99 -2.80
CA ASN A 61 -13.11 7.24 -3.21
C ASN A 61 -13.17 5.75 -2.82
N SER A 62 -14.23 5.32 -2.16
CA SER A 62 -14.37 3.96 -1.65
C SER A 62 -14.24 2.91 -2.75
N CYS A 63 -13.61 1.80 -2.40
CA CYS A 63 -13.55 0.57 -3.17
C CYS A 63 -14.66 -0.42 -2.74
N GLY A 64 -15.52 -0.02 -1.80
CA GLY A 64 -16.63 -0.84 -1.33
C GLY A 64 -16.16 -2.13 -0.65
N GLU A 65 -16.91 -3.21 -0.89
CA GLU A 65 -16.64 -4.52 -0.32
C GLU A 65 -15.27 -5.11 -0.65
N ASP A 66 -14.66 -4.75 -1.81
CA ASP A 66 -13.33 -5.24 -2.20
C ASP A 66 -12.25 -4.86 -1.18
N ALA A 67 -12.38 -3.68 -0.55
CA ALA A 67 -11.49 -3.27 0.54
C ALA A 67 -11.57 -4.22 1.73
N TRP A 68 -12.77 -4.60 2.11
CA TRP A 68 -13.03 -5.44 3.27
C TRP A 68 -12.67 -6.91 3.05
N VAL A 69 -12.67 -7.37 1.80
CA VAL A 69 -12.10 -8.67 1.41
C VAL A 69 -10.59 -8.68 1.61
N SER A 70 -9.91 -7.57 1.32
CA SER A 70 -8.44 -7.46 1.38
C SER A 70 -7.91 -7.21 2.80
N ILE A 71 -8.64 -6.53 3.67
CA ILE A 71 -8.21 -6.18 5.04
C ILE A 71 -7.73 -7.39 5.86
N PRO A 72 -8.39 -8.56 5.87
CA PRO A 72 -7.90 -9.74 6.60
C PRO A 72 -6.52 -10.23 6.11
N TYR A 73 -6.23 -10.15 4.82
CA TYR A 73 -4.92 -10.51 4.28
C TYR A 73 -3.84 -9.51 4.70
N ILE A 74 -4.19 -8.21 4.70
CA ILE A 74 -3.29 -7.16 5.21
C ILE A 74 -3.00 -7.38 6.70
N ARG A 75 -4.02 -7.69 7.51
CA ARG A 75 -3.86 -8.01 8.93
C ARG A 75 -2.91 -9.19 9.14
N LYS A 76 -3.07 -10.25 8.35
CA LYS A 76 -2.19 -11.43 8.39
C LYS A 76 -0.72 -11.08 8.11
N LEU A 77 -0.48 -10.20 7.13
CA LEU A 77 0.87 -9.70 6.82
C LEU A 77 1.46 -8.87 7.97
N ILE A 78 0.66 -7.99 8.58
CA ILE A 78 1.07 -7.18 9.73
C ILE A 78 1.46 -8.07 10.90
N ASP A 79 0.63 -9.06 11.23
CA ASP A 79 0.90 -9.99 12.33
C ASP A 79 2.21 -10.76 12.12
N ALA A 80 2.44 -11.24 10.90
CA ALA A 80 3.67 -11.93 10.53
C ALA A 80 4.90 -11.00 10.59
N ALA A 81 4.78 -9.77 10.09
CA ALA A 81 5.84 -8.78 10.15
C ALA A 81 6.18 -8.40 11.61
N HIS A 82 5.18 -8.13 12.44
CA HIS A 82 5.36 -7.84 13.86
C HIS A 82 6.00 -9.00 14.62
N ALA A 83 5.58 -10.24 14.36
CA ALA A 83 6.16 -11.43 14.99
C ALA A 83 7.66 -11.58 14.70
N LYS A 84 8.13 -11.06 13.57
CA LYS A 84 9.54 -11.09 13.15
C LYS A 84 10.31 -9.79 13.45
N GLY A 85 9.63 -8.77 13.97
CA GLY A 85 10.23 -7.46 14.20
C GLY A 85 10.64 -6.76 12.89
N LEU A 86 9.84 -6.91 11.84
CA LEU A 86 10.04 -6.22 10.57
C LEU A 86 9.38 -4.83 10.60
N PRO A 87 9.92 -3.85 9.87
CA PRO A 87 9.29 -2.54 9.74
C PRO A 87 7.92 -2.64 9.06
N VAL A 88 6.90 -2.04 9.67
CA VAL A 88 5.58 -1.84 9.07
C VAL A 88 5.39 -0.35 8.85
N ILE A 89 5.16 0.04 7.60
CA ILE A 89 5.05 1.43 7.17
C ILE A 89 3.69 1.63 6.52
N TYR A 90 2.91 2.55 7.05
CA TYR A 90 1.62 2.95 6.49
C TYR A 90 1.76 4.25 5.72
N THR A 91 0.97 4.41 4.68
CA THR A 91 0.74 5.72 4.08
C THR A 91 -0.70 6.15 4.26
N THR A 92 -0.90 7.44 4.43
CA THR A 92 -2.23 8.06 4.38
C THR A 92 -2.13 9.51 3.92
N GLY A 93 -3.28 10.10 3.57
CA GLY A 93 -3.34 11.44 3.04
C GLY A 93 -3.18 12.53 4.11
N ILE A 94 -2.64 13.67 3.71
CA ILE A 94 -2.69 14.91 4.46
C ILE A 94 -3.02 16.07 3.51
N ARG A 95 -3.83 17.01 3.96
CA ARG A 95 -4.15 18.23 3.21
C ARG A 95 -4.29 19.42 4.15
N ARG A 96 -3.99 20.60 3.61
CA ARG A 96 -4.33 21.86 4.25
C ARG A 96 -5.86 22.05 4.31
N GLU A 97 -6.32 22.77 5.30
CA GLU A 97 -7.76 23.08 5.45
C GLU A 97 -8.33 23.86 4.26
N ASP A 98 -7.52 24.73 3.64
CA ASP A 98 -7.89 25.55 2.50
C ASP A 98 -7.79 24.81 1.15
N ASN A 99 -7.35 23.55 1.14
CA ASN A 99 -7.09 22.71 -0.03
C ASN A 99 -6.12 23.30 -1.07
N TRP A 100 -5.37 24.37 -0.73
CA TRP A 100 -4.43 25.02 -1.65
C TRP A 100 -3.36 24.02 -2.16
N ASP A 101 -2.96 23.06 -1.36
CA ASP A 101 -1.96 22.04 -1.67
C ASP A 101 -2.48 20.85 -2.49
N SER A 102 -3.75 20.86 -2.89
CA SER A 102 -4.33 19.85 -3.79
C SER A 102 -3.59 19.76 -5.13
N GLY A 103 -3.12 20.90 -5.65
CA GLY A 103 -2.32 20.96 -6.88
C GLY A 103 -3.03 20.29 -8.07
N SER A 104 -2.33 19.36 -8.75
CA SER A 104 -2.88 18.69 -9.94
C SER A 104 -4.17 17.90 -9.70
N TRP A 105 -4.48 17.53 -8.48
CA TRP A 105 -5.77 16.90 -8.18
C TRP A 105 -6.95 17.83 -8.48
N SER A 106 -6.80 19.13 -8.22
CA SER A 106 -7.88 20.11 -8.37
C SER A 106 -8.35 20.29 -9.82
N TRP A 107 -7.48 20.10 -10.82
CA TRP A 107 -7.83 20.27 -12.23
C TRP A 107 -7.93 18.95 -13.02
N LYS A 108 -7.27 17.87 -12.56
CA LYS A 108 -7.41 16.54 -13.21
C LYS A 108 -8.62 15.80 -12.71
N ASN A 109 -8.94 15.93 -11.44
CA ASN A 109 -10.04 15.24 -10.81
C ASN A 109 -10.88 16.27 -10.05
N GLY A 110 -12.03 16.67 -10.58
CA GLY A 110 -12.93 17.69 -9.98
C GLY A 110 -13.44 17.37 -8.57
N ARG A 111 -13.11 16.18 -8.05
CA ARG A 111 -13.46 15.72 -6.70
C ARG A 111 -12.39 16.03 -5.66
N SER A 112 -11.22 16.49 -6.08
CA SER A 112 -10.08 16.72 -5.17
C SER A 112 -10.22 17.96 -4.29
N ASN A 113 -11.20 18.84 -4.57
CA ASN A 113 -11.57 19.93 -3.67
C ASN A 113 -12.45 19.49 -2.50
N GLU A 114 -12.84 18.24 -2.46
CA GLU A 114 -13.64 17.68 -1.39
C GLU A 114 -12.73 17.14 -0.31
N ARG A 115 -13.03 17.49 0.95
CA ARG A 115 -12.38 16.84 2.08
C ARG A 115 -12.71 15.35 2.04
N PRO A 116 -11.79 14.48 2.44
CA PRO A 116 -12.07 13.05 2.56
C PRO A 116 -12.95 12.77 3.79
N GLN A 117 -14.08 13.48 3.87
CA GLN A 117 -15.09 13.28 4.90
C GLN A 117 -16.34 12.72 4.25
N ALA A 118 -16.89 11.67 4.84
CA ALA A 118 -18.20 11.18 4.45
C ALA A 118 -19.29 12.19 4.79
N ILE A 119 -20.32 12.27 3.95
CA ILE A 119 -21.49 13.07 4.23
C ILE A 119 -22.23 12.46 5.43
N GLY A 120 -22.31 13.21 6.54
CA GLY A 120 -23.00 12.79 7.75
C GLY A 120 -22.19 11.93 8.71
N VAL A 121 -20.88 11.74 8.49
CA VAL A 121 -19.99 10.99 9.36
C VAL A 121 -18.95 11.93 9.99
N ASN A 122 -18.77 11.82 11.31
CA ASN A 122 -17.76 12.61 12.03
C ASN A 122 -16.44 11.82 12.16
N ARG A 123 -15.84 11.45 11.03
CA ARG A 123 -14.57 10.72 10.96
C ARG A 123 -13.72 11.29 9.83
N ASP A 124 -12.42 11.42 10.04
CA ASP A 124 -11.49 11.80 8.98
C ASP A 124 -11.29 10.61 8.03
N GLY A 125 -11.51 10.84 6.74
CA GLY A 125 -11.27 9.80 5.72
C GLY A 125 -9.82 9.37 5.61
N ASN A 126 -8.86 10.15 6.11
CA ASN A 126 -7.46 9.79 6.16
C ASN A 126 -7.09 8.92 7.38
N ASP A 127 -8.02 8.72 8.33
CA ASP A 127 -7.77 7.77 9.42
C ASP A 127 -7.65 6.35 8.85
N ILE A 128 -6.59 5.65 9.26
CA ILE A 128 -6.39 4.24 8.93
C ILE A 128 -7.50 3.42 9.60
N VAL A 129 -8.04 2.43 8.89
CA VAL A 129 -9.15 1.63 9.42
C VAL A 129 -8.73 0.87 10.69
N ASP A 130 -9.64 0.79 11.65
CA ASP A 130 -9.38 0.28 12.99
C ASP A 130 -8.88 -1.18 12.98
N GLU A 131 -9.30 -1.98 12.00
CA GLU A 131 -8.93 -3.40 11.84
C GLU A 131 -7.43 -3.61 11.62
N ILE A 132 -6.74 -2.58 11.12
CA ILE A 132 -5.29 -2.62 10.88
C ILE A 132 -4.60 -1.39 11.48
N ALA A 133 -5.14 -0.83 12.56
CA ALA A 133 -4.58 0.34 13.21
C ALA A 133 -3.07 0.16 13.50
N PRO A 134 -2.25 1.19 13.23
CA PRO A 134 -0.80 1.13 13.46
C PRO A 134 -0.46 0.88 14.94
N ALA A 135 0.50 0.01 15.18
CA ALA A 135 1.08 -0.18 16.50
C ALA A 135 2.09 0.95 16.82
N PRO A 136 2.45 1.18 18.10
CA PRO A 136 3.34 2.28 18.48
C PRO A 136 4.71 2.29 17.80
N GLN A 137 5.22 1.14 17.38
CA GLN A 137 6.50 1.01 16.66
C GLN A 137 6.36 1.19 15.14
N ASP A 138 5.14 1.23 14.61
CA ASP A 138 4.91 1.36 13.18
C ASP A 138 5.13 2.80 12.71
N ILE A 139 5.46 2.95 11.45
CA ILE A 139 5.77 4.23 10.84
C ILE A 139 4.57 4.66 9.98
N VAL A 140 4.06 5.87 10.23
CA VAL A 140 3.00 6.46 9.40
C VAL A 140 3.59 7.59 8.56
N VAL A 141 3.50 7.46 7.25
CA VAL A 141 3.96 8.43 6.26
C VAL A 141 2.78 9.20 5.71
N LEU A 142 2.75 10.50 5.96
CA LEU A 142 1.73 11.41 5.43
C LEU A 142 2.13 11.89 4.04
N LYS A 143 1.22 11.80 3.07
CA LYS A 143 1.49 12.16 1.68
C LYS A 143 0.37 12.96 1.02
N GLN A 144 0.74 13.75 0.03
CA GLN A 144 -0.18 14.58 -0.77
C GLN A 144 -0.31 14.10 -2.22
N LYS A 145 0.57 13.19 -2.64
CA LYS A 145 0.66 12.69 -4.03
C LYS A 145 0.50 11.17 -4.05
N PRO A 146 0.28 10.56 -5.24
CA PRO A 146 0.03 9.11 -5.32
C PRO A 146 1.14 8.27 -4.70
N SER A 147 2.38 8.52 -5.08
CA SER A 147 3.52 7.75 -4.57
C SER A 147 3.79 8.03 -3.09
N GLY A 148 4.09 6.98 -2.34
CA GLY A 148 4.60 7.05 -0.98
C GLY A 148 5.98 7.71 -0.88
N PHE A 149 6.72 7.84 -1.99
CA PHE A 149 8.05 8.44 -2.02
C PHE A 149 8.02 9.94 -2.30
N PHE A 150 7.10 10.40 -3.16
CA PHE A 150 7.12 11.77 -3.65
C PHE A 150 6.77 12.80 -2.57
N GLY A 151 7.77 13.58 -2.16
CA GLY A 151 7.60 14.64 -1.16
C GLY A 151 7.38 14.13 0.27
N THR A 152 7.84 12.93 0.58
CA THR A 152 7.73 12.29 1.88
C THR A 152 9.08 11.85 2.43
N ASN A 153 9.09 11.35 3.66
CA ASN A 153 10.28 10.77 4.29
C ASN A 153 10.42 9.25 4.06
N MET A 154 9.60 8.63 3.20
CA MET A 154 9.60 7.18 2.97
C MET A 154 11.01 6.65 2.66
N LEU A 155 11.66 7.23 1.65
CA LEU A 155 13.01 6.80 1.25
C LEU A 155 14.02 6.95 2.41
N SER A 156 13.94 8.06 3.14
CA SER A 156 14.83 8.31 4.28
C SER A 156 14.67 7.24 5.38
N TYR A 157 13.44 6.84 5.67
CA TYR A 157 13.17 5.77 6.64
C TYR A 157 13.67 4.41 6.17
N LEU A 158 13.43 4.05 4.91
CA LEU A 158 13.91 2.80 4.33
C LEU A 158 15.45 2.70 4.36
N VAL A 159 16.13 3.81 4.01
CA VAL A 159 17.60 3.89 4.07
C VAL A 159 18.10 3.81 5.51
N LEU A 160 17.47 4.54 6.44
CA LEU A 160 17.84 4.49 7.87
C LEU A 160 17.73 3.09 8.47
N LEU A 161 16.69 2.36 8.08
CA LEU A 161 16.46 0.97 8.51
C LEU A 161 17.34 -0.04 7.75
N GLY A 162 18.03 0.40 6.69
CA GLY A 162 18.83 -0.47 5.84
C GLY A 162 17.98 -1.50 5.10
N CYS A 163 16.76 -1.14 4.70
CA CYS A 163 15.91 -2.00 3.88
C CYS A 163 16.49 -2.15 2.47
N ASP A 164 16.38 -3.34 1.91
CA ASP A 164 16.73 -3.65 0.51
C ASP A 164 15.51 -4.02 -0.33
N SER A 165 14.37 -4.18 0.30
CA SER A 165 13.16 -4.66 -0.34
C SER A 165 11.89 -4.15 0.33
N MET A 166 10.80 -4.19 -0.43
CA MET A 166 9.47 -3.77 0.01
C MET A 166 8.44 -4.82 -0.36
N ILE A 167 7.57 -5.16 0.59
CA ILE A 167 6.33 -5.89 0.34
C ILE A 167 5.22 -4.85 0.36
N VAL A 168 4.57 -4.66 -0.78
CA VAL A 168 3.55 -3.61 -0.97
C VAL A 168 2.15 -4.21 -0.97
N THR A 169 1.24 -3.55 -0.29
CA THR A 169 -0.18 -3.89 -0.20
C THR A 169 -1.03 -2.62 -0.07
N GLY A 170 -2.35 -2.74 -0.18
CA GLY A 170 -3.28 -1.62 -0.01
C GLY A 170 -3.89 -1.12 -1.31
N THR A 171 -4.17 0.20 -1.39
CA THR A 171 -5.01 0.78 -2.45
C THR A 171 -4.47 2.11 -2.98
N THR A 172 -4.86 2.57 -4.15
CA THR A 172 -5.53 1.80 -5.20
C THR A 172 -4.47 1.25 -6.13
N THR A 173 -4.68 0.04 -6.59
CA THR A 173 -3.70 -0.69 -7.41
C THR A 173 -3.23 0.12 -8.61
N ILE A 174 -4.17 0.77 -9.33
CA ILE A 174 -3.86 1.61 -10.50
C ILE A 174 -3.24 2.96 -10.16
N GLY A 175 -3.30 3.37 -8.90
CA GLY A 175 -2.91 4.70 -8.42
C GLY A 175 -1.72 4.66 -7.48
N CYS A 176 -2.02 4.76 -6.18
CA CYS A 176 -0.99 4.95 -5.16
C CYS A 176 -0.09 3.71 -5.01
N VAL A 177 -0.62 2.50 -5.14
CA VAL A 177 0.18 1.26 -5.14
C VAL A 177 1.14 1.28 -6.32
N ARG A 178 0.63 1.43 -7.56
CA ARG A 178 1.48 1.48 -8.76
C ARG A 178 2.54 2.57 -8.68
N ALA A 179 2.17 3.79 -8.30
CA ALA A 179 3.11 4.89 -8.20
C ALA A 179 4.23 4.61 -7.20
N THR A 180 3.89 4.02 -6.05
CA THR A 180 4.88 3.65 -5.03
C THR A 180 5.79 2.51 -5.48
N VAL A 181 5.25 1.49 -6.16
CA VAL A 181 6.02 0.38 -6.73
C VAL A 181 7.04 0.86 -7.76
N LEU A 182 6.63 1.73 -8.67
CA LEU A 182 7.53 2.29 -9.69
C LEU A 182 8.67 3.11 -9.07
N ASP A 183 8.36 3.92 -8.06
CA ASP A 183 9.38 4.70 -7.36
C ASP A 183 10.29 3.80 -6.52
N ALA A 184 9.77 2.76 -5.87
CA ALA A 184 10.58 1.78 -5.16
C ALA A 184 11.57 1.08 -6.10
N PHE A 185 11.07 0.57 -7.23
CA PHE A 185 11.91 -0.04 -8.27
C PHE A 185 12.98 0.94 -8.79
N SER A 186 12.60 2.19 -9.04
CA SER A 186 13.51 3.24 -9.52
C SER A 186 14.60 3.61 -8.49
N ASN A 187 14.34 3.35 -7.21
CA ASN A 187 15.29 3.50 -6.11
C ASN A 187 16.06 2.20 -5.80
N ASN A 188 15.98 1.19 -6.67
CA ASN A 188 16.68 -0.10 -6.60
C ASN A 188 16.25 -1.00 -5.42
N PHE A 189 15.03 -0.89 -4.94
CA PHE A 189 14.47 -1.88 -4.03
C PHE A 189 13.95 -3.10 -4.80
N HIS A 190 14.14 -4.29 -4.24
CA HIS A 190 13.34 -5.45 -4.64
C HIS A 190 11.89 -5.21 -4.20
N VAL A 191 10.94 -5.40 -5.09
CA VAL A 191 9.53 -5.14 -4.78
C VAL A 191 8.71 -6.40 -4.99
N ALA A 192 7.93 -6.78 -3.99
CA ALA A 192 6.86 -7.75 -4.14
C ALA A 192 5.52 -7.11 -3.77
N ILE A 193 4.46 -7.56 -4.41
CA ILE A 193 3.09 -7.09 -4.19
C ILE A 193 2.27 -8.28 -3.67
N ALA A 194 1.70 -8.15 -2.48
CA ALA A 194 0.78 -9.15 -1.95
C ALA A 194 -0.59 -8.98 -2.62
N GLU A 195 -0.91 -9.87 -3.56
CA GLU A 195 -2.08 -9.75 -4.44
C GLU A 195 -3.38 -9.56 -3.69
N GLU A 196 -3.70 -10.47 -2.74
CA GLU A 196 -4.96 -10.44 -2.01
C GLU A 196 -5.06 -9.25 -1.04
N GLY A 197 -3.92 -8.64 -0.69
CA GLY A 197 -3.86 -7.43 0.12
C GLY A 197 -4.01 -6.15 -0.70
N CYS A 198 -4.11 -6.22 -2.03
CA CYS A 198 -4.31 -5.07 -2.90
C CYS A 198 -5.73 -5.01 -3.43
N PHE A 199 -6.28 -3.79 -3.55
CA PHE A 199 -7.64 -3.58 -4.05
C PHE A 199 -7.82 -2.28 -4.83
N ASP A 200 -8.86 -2.23 -5.64
CA ASP A 200 -9.24 -1.07 -6.45
C ASP A 200 -10.75 -1.08 -6.75
N ARG A 201 -11.25 0.00 -7.33
CA ARG A 201 -12.65 0.16 -7.72
C ARG A 201 -13.04 -0.55 -9.01
N SER A 202 -12.08 -0.85 -9.88
CA SER A 202 -12.30 -1.47 -11.18
C SER A 202 -11.52 -2.76 -11.27
N GLN A 203 -12.22 -3.89 -11.39
CA GLN A 203 -11.62 -5.22 -11.45
C GLN A 203 -10.66 -5.37 -12.64
N ALA A 204 -11.06 -4.95 -13.83
CA ALA A 204 -10.22 -5.02 -15.03
C ALA A 204 -8.94 -4.18 -14.87
N SER A 205 -9.08 -2.92 -14.39
CA SER A 205 -7.93 -2.06 -14.16
C SER A 205 -7.01 -2.60 -13.08
N HIS A 206 -7.57 -3.16 -12.00
CA HIS A 206 -6.82 -3.82 -10.93
C HIS A 206 -5.97 -4.97 -11.50
N ALA A 207 -6.59 -5.91 -12.19
CA ALA A 207 -5.93 -7.07 -12.74
C ALA A 207 -4.83 -6.70 -13.74
N ILE A 208 -5.12 -5.83 -14.71
CA ILE A 208 -4.14 -5.40 -15.72
C ILE A 208 -2.97 -4.63 -15.09
N ASN A 209 -3.20 -3.80 -14.08
CA ASN A 209 -2.08 -3.11 -13.43
C ASN A 209 -1.20 -4.04 -12.58
N LEU A 210 -1.76 -5.08 -11.97
CA LEU A 210 -0.96 -6.14 -11.36
C LEU A 210 -0.12 -6.87 -12.41
N CYS A 211 -0.71 -7.19 -13.58
CA CYS A 211 0.01 -7.77 -14.71
C CYS A 211 1.19 -6.89 -15.16
N ASP A 212 0.95 -5.60 -15.38
CA ASP A 212 1.97 -4.64 -15.81
C ASP A 212 3.12 -4.53 -14.80
N MET A 213 2.79 -4.48 -13.51
CA MET A 213 3.80 -4.40 -12.46
C MET A 213 4.58 -5.72 -12.34
N ASN A 214 3.90 -6.86 -12.45
CA ASN A 214 4.54 -8.18 -12.45
C ASN A 214 5.47 -8.35 -13.65
N ALA A 215 5.09 -7.81 -14.80
CA ALA A 215 5.91 -7.93 -15.99
C ALA A 215 7.28 -7.24 -15.87
N LYS A 216 7.40 -6.16 -15.08
CA LYS A 216 8.58 -5.28 -15.16
C LYS A 216 9.16 -4.77 -13.85
N TYR A 217 8.37 -4.61 -12.79
CA TYR A 217 8.77 -3.78 -11.65
C TYR A 217 8.73 -4.49 -10.31
N ALA A 218 7.94 -5.57 -10.21
CA ALA A 218 7.69 -6.25 -8.96
C ALA A 218 7.30 -7.70 -9.20
N ASP A 219 7.41 -8.54 -8.18
CA ASP A 219 6.80 -9.86 -8.17
C ASP A 219 5.42 -9.77 -7.53
N VAL A 220 4.36 -10.13 -8.25
CA VAL A 220 3.02 -10.29 -7.68
C VAL A 220 2.91 -11.70 -7.11
N VAL A 221 2.67 -11.78 -5.80
CA VAL A 221 2.73 -13.02 -5.03
C VAL A 221 1.52 -13.17 -4.14
N LYS A 222 1.24 -14.40 -3.69
CA LYS A 222 0.19 -14.67 -2.72
C LYS A 222 0.62 -14.26 -1.30
N THR A 223 -0.36 -13.85 -0.51
CA THR A 223 -0.14 -13.47 0.90
C THR A 223 0.55 -14.56 1.70
N ASP A 224 0.19 -15.83 1.49
CA ASP A 224 0.80 -16.96 2.19
C ASP A 224 2.27 -17.11 1.87
N GLU A 225 2.67 -16.88 0.63
CA GLU A 225 4.08 -16.89 0.21
C GLU A 225 4.89 -15.80 0.91
N VAL A 226 4.30 -14.62 1.11
CA VAL A 226 4.95 -13.53 1.87
C VAL A 226 5.10 -13.92 3.35
N VAL A 227 4.06 -14.52 3.93
CA VAL A 227 4.10 -14.99 5.32
C VAL A 227 5.19 -16.04 5.52
N ASP A 228 5.30 -17.01 4.61
CA ASP A 228 6.35 -18.03 4.63
C ASP A 228 7.73 -17.38 4.52
N TYR A 229 7.91 -16.45 3.57
CA TYR A 229 9.14 -15.68 3.45
C TYR A 229 9.48 -14.92 4.74
N PHE A 230 8.54 -14.23 5.37
CA PHE A 230 8.79 -13.55 6.64
C PHE A 230 9.21 -14.53 7.74
N ASN A 231 8.57 -15.70 7.82
CA ASN A 231 8.88 -16.73 8.79
C ASN A 231 10.28 -17.32 8.63
N ASP A 232 10.82 -17.34 7.42
CA ASP A 232 12.15 -17.84 7.10
C ASP A 232 13.26 -16.81 7.39
N LEU A 233 12.92 -15.54 7.57
CA LEU A 233 13.90 -14.50 7.89
C LEU A 233 14.50 -14.70 9.29
N PRO A 234 15.78 -14.34 9.49
CA PRO A 234 16.37 -14.31 10.82
C PRO A 234 15.70 -13.25 11.71
N SER A 235 15.62 -13.51 13.00
CA SER A 235 15.13 -12.54 13.97
C SER A 235 16.16 -11.44 14.25
N GLY A 236 15.70 -10.26 14.67
CA GLY A 236 16.58 -9.17 15.09
C GLY A 236 17.25 -8.44 13.93
N LEU A 237 16.65 -8.45 12.74
CA LEU A 237 17.17 -7.73 11.58
C LEU A 237 17.12 -6.20 11.74
N PHE A 238 16.19 -5.67 12.52
CA PHE A 238 15.91 -4.24 12.58
C PHE A 238 15.89 -3.72 14.02
N GLU A 239 16.36 -2.51 14.20
CA GLU A 239 16.10 -1.68 15.38
C GLU A 239 14.94 -0.75 15.06
N LEU A 240 13.75 -1.13 15.51
CA LEU A 240 12.51 -0.38 15.24
C LEU A 240 12.32 0.76 16.24
N PRO A 241 11.49 1.78 15.89
CA PRO A 241 11.05 2.79 16.85
C PRO A 241 10.47 2.15 18.10
N SER A 242 10.79 2.67 19.29
CA SER A 242 10.31 2.10 20.55
C SER A 242 8.83 2.36 20.83
N GLY A 243 8.20 3.23 20.04
CA GLY A 243 6.84 3.73 20.28
C GLY A 243 6.72 4.61 21.53
N LYS A 244 7.79 4.81 22.26
CA LYS A 244 7.83 5.70 23.43
C LYS A 244 8.32 7.08 23.00
N MET A 245 7.53 8.11 23.27
CA MET A 245 8.05 9.49 23.17
C MET A 245 9.24 9.61 24.12
N PRO A 246 10.42 10.11 23.66
CA PRO A 246 11.49 10.42 24.57
C PRO A 246 10.95 11.45 25.58
N MET A 247 11.14 11.20 26.89
CA MET A 247 10.86 12.22 27.90
C MET A 247 11.69 13.44 27.49
N ARG A 248 11.03 14.58 27.26
CA ARG A 248 11.74 15.86 27.11
C ARG A 248 12.61 16.00 28.33
N SER A 249 13.94 15.94 28.16
CA SER A 249 14.85 16.36 29.22
C SER A 249 14.43 17.78 29.57
N GLU A 250 14.00 18.00 30.81
CA GLU A 250 13.83 19.34 31.34
C GLU A 250 15.14 20.07 31.03
N LYS A 251 15.06 21.11 30.23
CA LYS A 251 16.21 22.02 30.07
C LYS A 251 16.50 22.56 31.44
N VAL A 252 17.59 22.09 32.03
CA VAL A 252 18.16 22.72 33.21
C VAL A 252 18.48 24.15 32.79
N SER A 253 17.74 25.07 33.39
CA SER A 253 17.89 26.53 33.27
C SER A 253 19.23 26.98 33.82
#